data_8c30323d3a47656442e76a871438d00b
#
_entry.id   8c30323d3a47656442e76a871438d00b
#
_cell.length_a   1.000
_cell.length_b   1.000
_cell.length_c   1.000
_cell.angle_alpha   90.00
_cell.angle_beta   90.00
_cell.angle_gamma   90.00
#
_symmetry.space_group_name_H-M   'P 1'
#
loop_
_entity.id
_entity.type
_entity.pdbx_description
1 polymer ?
#
loop_
_entity_poly.entity_id
_entity_poly.type
_entity_poly.pdbx_seq_one_letter_code
_entity_poly.pdbx_strand_id
1 'polypeptide(L)'
;MLLGGLSETEVRAESDPTRGDVVAVVEHLRLQVPRESREQWMAAERGSWEPWLKQQPGFLGRDLFWDPATEEGTLLIRWSSRKAWKSISMAEVETVQERFETLAREQTGQRQGNPFPLVFEGELLPQ
;
A
#
# COMPACT_ATOMS: atom_id res chain seq x y z
N MET A 1 -4.67 -3.21 -0.18
CA MET A 1 -3.70 -2.48 0.56
C MET A 1 -4.36 -1.76 1.68
N LEU A 2 -3.91 -2.00 2.85
CA LEU A 2 -4.57 -1.49 3.96
C LEU A 2 -3.90 -0.33 4.50
N LEU A 3 -4.63 0.51 5.10
CA LEU A 3 -4.06 1.61 5.69
C LEU A 3 -4.18 1.49 7.12
N GLY A 4 -3.80 0.67 7.73
CA GLY A 4 -3.91 0.48 9.06
C GLY A 4 -4.50 1.61 9.76
N GLY A 5 -5.39 1.46 10.40
CA GLY A 5 -5.97 2.53 11.07
C GLY A 5 -5.33 2.88 12.32
N LEU A 6 -4.11 2.73 12.40
CA LEU A 6 -3.48 2.93 13.55
C LEU A 6 -3.21 4.30 13.83
N SER A 7 -3.37 5.08 12.95
CA SER A 7 -2.93 6.43 13.16
C SER A 7 -3.59 7.14 14.29
N GLU A 8 -4.72 6.73 14.69
CA GLU A 8 -5.35 7.47 15.72
C GLU A 8 -4.59 7.39 16.99
N THR A 9 -3.87 6.39 17.22
CA THR A 9 -3.20 6.32 18.46
C THR A 9 -2.13 7.30 18.59
N GLU A 10 -1.33 7.44 17.59
CA GLU A 10 -0.24 8.31 17.78
C GLU A 10 -0.65 9.68 17.62
N VAL A 11 -1.68 9.90 16.97
CA VAL A 11 -2.04 11.24 16.76
C VAL A 11 -2.25 11.96 18.02
N ARG A 12 -2.85 11.36 18.92
CA ARG A 12 -3.17 12.05 19.99
C ARG A 12 -2.15 12.30 20.88
N ALA A 13 -1.28 11.59 20.88
CA ALA A 13 -0.31 11.78 21.88
C ALA A 13 0.40 13.06 21.72
N GLU A 14 0.36 13.58 20.60
CA GLU A 14 1.18 14.58 20.40
C GLU A 14 0.86 15.88 20.81
N SER A 15 1.80 16.61 21.11
CA SER A 15 1.63 17.96 21.54
C SER A 15 1.16 18.85 20.40
N ASP A 16 1.43 18.53 19.20
CA ASP A 16 1.04 19.35 18.05
C ASP A 16 0.41 18.45 16.99
N PRO A 17 -0.88 18.26 17.08
CA PRO A 17 -1.55 17.34 16.16
C PRO A 17 -1.51 17.79 14.70
N THR A 18 -1.45 19.08 14.43
CA THR A 18 -1.44 19.50 13.05
C THR A 18 -0.09 19.25 12.40
N ARG A 19 0.94 19.19 13.19
CA ARG A 19 2.25 18.97 12.66
C ARG A 19 2.38 17.59 12.03
N GLY A 20 1.83 16.56 12.67
CA GLY A 20 1.87 15.23 12.11
C GLY A 20 1.11 15.13 10.81
N ASP A 21 0.04 15.93 10.66
CA ASP A 21 -0.79 15.87 9.46
C ASP A 21 -0.11 16.45 8.24
N VAL A 22 0.80 17.40 8.42
CA VAL A 22 1.45 18.05 7.29
C VAL A 22 2.82 17.48 6.95
N VAL A 23 3.27 16.51 7.70
CA VAL A 23 4.57 15.91 7.45
C VAL A 23 4.45 14.90 6.32
N ALA A 24 5.43 14.91 5.42
CA ALA A 24 5.51 13.92 4.36
C ALA A 24 5.73 12.54 4.97
N VAL A 25 5.20 11.52 4.33
CA VAL A 25 5.27 10.18 4.87
C VAL A 25 5.41 9.18 3.73
N VAL A 26 6.06 8.06 4.02
CA VAL A 26 6.15 6.96 3.07
C VAL A 26 5.38 5.78 3.67
N GLU A 27 4.35 5.36 2.97
CA GLU A 27 3.61 4.17 3.34
C GLU A 27 4.43 2.96 2.96
N HIS A 28 4.65 2.05 3.90
CA HIS A 28 5.55 0.90 3.70
C HIS A 28 4.77 -0.39 3.86
N LEU A 29 4.68 -1.17 2.78
CA LEU A 29 3.92 -2.41 2.79
C LEU A 29 4.80 -3.53 2.29
N ARG A 30 4.61 -4.73 2.85
CA ARG A 30 5.26 -5.92 2.33
C ARG A 30 4.20 -6.99 2.12
N LEU A 31 4.27 -7.64 0.97
CA LEU A 31 3.35 -8.71 0.59
C LEU A 31 4.14 -9.98 0.37
N GLN A 32 3.51 -11.12 0.61
CA GLN A 32 4.14 -12.38 0.27
C GLN A 32 4.05 -12.58 -1.23
N VAL A 33 5.19 -12.73 -1.90
CA VAL A 33 5.23 -12.86 -3.35
C VAL A 33 6.23 -13.98 -3.69
N PRO A 34 5.74 -15.19 -3.97
CA PRO A 34 6.62 -16.29 -4.33
C PRO A 34 7.43 -15.93 -5.58
N ARG A 35 8.64 -16.44 -5.63
CA ARG A 35 9.58 -16.13 -6.71
C ARG A 35 8.97 -16.29 -8.09
N GLU A 36 8.24 -17.37 -8.30
CA GLU A 36 7.68 -17.65 -9.60
C GLU A 36 6.47 -16.78 -9.93
N SER A 37 5.95 -16.04 -8.97
CA SER A 37 4.75 -15.22 -9.18
C SER A 37 5.04 -13.72 -9.24
N ARG A 38 6.30 -13.35 -9.36
CA ARG A 38 6.66 -11.92 -9.37
C ARG A 38 5.98 -11.14 -10.48
N GLU A 39 5.95 -11.71 -11.69
CA GLU A 39 5.35 -10.99 -12.80
C GLU A 39 3.85 -10.88 -12.69
N GLN A 40 3.23 -11.92 -12.15
CA GLN A 40 1.79 -11.89 -11.91
C GLN A 40 1.45 -10.82 -10.86
N TRP A 41 2.29 -10.68 -9.84
CA TRP A 41 2.11 -9.62 -8.84
C TRP A 41 2.21 -8.25 -9.49
N MET A 42 3.24 -8.05 -10.31
CA MET A 42 3.43 -6.77 -10.97
C MET A 42 2.25 -6.44 -11.90
N ALA A 43 1.72 -7.44 -12.60
CA ALA A 43 0.59 -7.24 -13.46
C ALA A 43 -0.66 -6.83 -12.67
N ALA A 44 -0.89 -7.46 -11.53
CA ALA A 44 -2.03 -7.13 -10.69
C ALA A 44 -1.90 -5.71 -10.14
N GLU A 45 -0.69 -5.31 -9.75
CA GLU A 45 -0.45 -3.95 -9.25
C GLU A 45 -0.72 -2.92 -10.35
N ARG A 46 -0.23 -3.17 -11.55
CA ARG A 46 -0.40 -2.24 -12.65
C ARG A 46 -1.85 -2.09 -13.09
N GLY A 47 -2.66 -3.09 -12.86
CA GLY A 47 -4.06 -3.04 -13.27
C GLY A 47 -5.00 -2.53 -12.19
N SER A 48 -4.51 -2.29 -10.99
CA SER A 48 -5.37 -1.89 -9.88
C SER A 48 -4.83 -0.67 -9.16
N TRP A 49 -3.86 -0.88 -8.26
CA TRP A 49 -3.36 0.20 -7.41
C TRP A 49 -2.68 1.31 -8.18
N GLU A 50 -1.92 0.97 -9.21
CA GLU A 50 -1.15 1.98 -9.91
C GLU A 50 -2.01 3.09 -10.53
N PRO A 51 -3.01 2.79 -11.37
CA PRO A 51 -3.80 3.86 -11.95
C PRO A 51 -4.64 4.61 -10.92
N TRP A 52 -5.10 3.93 -9.88
CA TRP A 52 -5.89 4.59 -8.85
C TRP A 52 -5.04 5.54 -8.03
N LEU A 53 -3.84 5.13 -7.63
CA LEU A 53 -2.96 5.98 -6.84
C LEU A 53 -2.60 7.26 -7.59
N LYS A 54 -2.40 7.15 -8.89
CA LYS A 54 -2.02 8.32 -9.68
C LYS A 54 -3.06 9.44 -9.65
N GLN A 55 -4.28 9.13 -9.29
CA GLN A 55 -5.33 10.11 -9.23
C GLN A 55 -5.56 10.67 -7.84
N GLN A 56 -4.83 10.20 -6.86
CA GLN A 56 -5.09 10.62 -5.49
C GLN A 56 -4.35 11.90 -5.13
N PRO A 57 -5.03 12.84 -4.47
CA PRO A 57 -4.37 14.06 -4.02
C PRO A 57 -3.23 13.71 -3.06
N GLY A 58 -2.10 14.32 -3.27
CA GLY A 58 -0.94 14.11 -2.40
C GLY A 58 -0.08 12.91 -2.75
N PHE A 59 -0.49 12.10 -3.70
CA PHE A 59 0.34 10.97 -4.13
C PHE A 59 1.55 11.52 -4.90
N LEU A 60 2.75 11.13 -4.49
CA LEU A 60 3.98 11.61 -5.13
C LEU A 60 4.68 10.54 -5.97
N GLY A 61 4.36 9.30 -5.75
CA GLY A 61 4.98 8.22 -6.50
C GLY A 61 5.18 7.00 -5.63
N ARG A 62 5.51 5.88 -6.25
CA ARG A 62 5.78 4.67 -5.49
C ARG A 62 6.85 3.84 -6.16
N ASP A 63 7.51 3.02 -5.36
CA ASP A 63 8.51 2.09 -5.83
C ASP A 63 8.15 0.69 -5.35
N LEU A 64 8.35 -0.28 -6.22
CA LEU A 64 8.11 -1.67 -5.90
C LEU A 64 9.44 -2.40 -5.95
N PHE A 65 9.71 -3.18 -4.91
CA PHE A 65 10.91 -3.99 -4.82
C PHE A 65 10.53 -5.43 -4.50
N TRP A 66 11.41 -6.35 -4.78
CA TRP A 66 11.19 -7.73 -4.42
C TRP A 66 12.43 -8.25 -3.71
N ASP A 67 12.24 -8.88 -2.56
CA ASP A 67 13.33 -9.40 -1.74
C ASP A 67 13.49 -10.90 -2.01
N PRO A 68 14.58 -11.31 -2.64
CA PRO A 68 14.76 -12.73 -2.95
C PRO A 68 15.01 -13.60 -1.70
N ALA A 69 15.43 -12.99 -0.61
CA ALA A 69 15.70 -13.78 0.59
C ALA A 69 14.42 -14.15 1.32
N THR A 70 13.43 -13.25 1.33
CA THR A 70 12.18 -13.49 2.04
C THR A 70 11.04 -13.80 1.09
N GLU A 71 11.22 -13.60 -0.20
CA GLU A 71 10.17 -13.71 -1.21
C GLU A 71 9.01 -12.81 -0.87
N GLU A 72 9.34 -11.56 -0.60
CA GLU A 72 8.35 -10.53 -0.30
C GLU A 72 8.48 -9.38 -1.28
N GLY A 73 7.33 -8.85 -1.68
CA GLY A 73 7.30 -7.61 -2.44
C GLY A 73 7.18 -6.46 -1.47
N THR A 74 7.96 -5.42 -1.68
CA THR A 74 7.94 -4.23 -0.85
C THR A 74 7.43 -3.06 -1.67
N LEU A 75 6.47 -2.34 -1.11
CA LEU A 75 5.96 -1.14 -1.74
C LEU A 75 6.28 0.04 -0.85
N LEU A 76 6.87 1.06 -1.44
CA LEU A 76 7.12 2.32 -0.75
C LEU A 76 6.32 3.37 -1.49
N ILE A 77 5.29 3.92 -0.84
CA ILE A 77 4.38 4.86 -1.47
C ILE A 77 4.56 6.21 -0.81
N ARG A 78 4.97 7.20 -1.59
CA ARG A 78 5.29 8.51 -1.06
C ARG A 78 4.09 9.43 -1.12
N TRP A 79 3.77 10.05 0.00
CA TRP A 79 2.66 10.99 0.13
C TRP A 79 3.16 12.35 0.56
N SER A 80 2.59 13.41 0.01
CA SER A 80 3.01 14.77 0.33
C SER A 80 2.70 15.11 1.78
N SER A 81 1.70 14.46 2.37
CA SER A 81 1.40 14.65 3.77
C SER A 81 0.66 13.43 4.29
N ARG A 82 0.78 13.22 5.58
CA ARG A 82 0.04 12.15 6.24
C ARG A 82 -1.46 12.41 6.14
N LYS A 83 -1.85 13.67 6.19
CA LYS A 83 -3.25 14.03 6.08
C LYS A 83 -3.83 13.58 4.74
N ALA A 84 -3.12 13.81 3.65
CA ALA A 84 -3.59 13.40 2.33
C ALA A 84 -3.77 11.89 2.28
N TRP A 85 -2.79 11.15 2.79
CA TRP A 85 -2.87 9.70 2.82
C TRP A 85 -4.05 9.20 3.64
N LYS A 86 -4.22 9.77 4.84
CA LYS A 86 -5.26 9.30 5.76
C LYS A 86 -6.65 9.80 5.39
N SER A 87 -6.75 10.70 4.41
CA SER A 87 -8.04 11.20 3.97
C SER A 87 -8.75 10.26 3.00
N ILE A 88 -8.07 9.23 2.53
CA ILE A 88 -8.67 8.31 1.57
C ILE A 88 -9.69 7.43 2.30
N SER A 89 -10.85 7.27 1.70
CA SER A 89 -11.90 6.52 2.35
C SER A 89 -11.59 5.02 2.32
N MET A 90 -11.95 4.33 3.39
CA MET A 90 -11.76 2.90 3.47
C MET A 90 -12.54 2.17 2.40
N ALA A 91 -13.72 2.70 2.03
CA ALA A 91 -14.52 2.07 1.01
C ALA A 91 -13.79 2.06 -0.34
N GLU A 92 -13.08 3.14 -0.67
CA GLU A 92 -12.31 3.17 -1.90
C GLU A 92 -11.14 2.21 -1.84
N VAL A 93 -10.47 2.17 -0.70
CA VAL A 93 -9.33 1.25 -0.53
C VAL A 93 -9.78 -0.19 -0.71
N GLU A 94 -10.92 -0.53 -0.13
CA GLU A 94 -11.44 -1.88 -0.23
C GLU A 94 -11.81 -2.24 -1.66
N THR A 95 -12.37 -1.30 -2.39
CA THR A 95 -12.72 -1.53 -3.78
C THR A 95 -11.49 -1.81 -4.64
N VAL A 96 -10.44 -1.02 -4.44
CA VAL A 96 -9.21 -1.22 -5.21
C VAL A 96 -8.53 -2.52 -4.80
N GLN A 97 -8.57 -2.84 -3.51
CA GLN A 97 -7.99 -4.10 -3.04
C GLN A 97 -8.73 -5.31 -3.64
N GLU A 98 -10.04 -5.24 -3.75
CA GLU A 98 -10.80 -6.30 -4.39
C GLU A 98 -10.39 -6.46 -5.85
N ARG A 99 -10.18 -5.35 -6.54
CA ARG A 99 -9.75 -5.40 -7.91
C ARG A 99 -8.36 -6.04 -8.02
N PHE A 100 -7.47 -5.67 -7.13
CA PHE A 100 -6.13 -6.25 -7.08
C PHE A 100 -6.21 -7.76 -6.89
N GLU A 101 -7.03 -8.22 -5.94
CA GLU A 101 -7.14 -9.65 -5.67
C GLU A 101 -7.77 -10.40 -6.83
N THR A 102 -8.74 -9.81 -7.51
CA THR A 102 -9.34 -10.42 -8.68
C THR A 102 -8.30 -10.60 -9.78
N LEU A 103 -7.53 -9.56 -10.05
CA LEU A 103 -6.48 -9.63 -11.06
C LEU A 103 -5.40 -10.63 -10.66
N ALA A 104 -5.04 -10.64 -9.39
CA ALA A 104 -4.03 -11.56 -8.89
C ALA A 104 -4.48 -13.01 -9.05
N ARG A 105 -5.75 -13.29 -8.77
CA ARG A 105 -6.27 -14.64 -8.96
C ARG A 105 -6.28 -15.03 -10.44
N GLU A 106 -6.65 -14.09 -11.30
CA GLU A 106 -6.65 -14.36 -12.74
C GLU A 106 -5.25 -14.66 -13.24
N GLN A 107 -4.27 -13.92 -12.73
CA GLN A 107 -2.89 -14.10 -13.17
C GLN A 107 -2.25 -15.36 -12.65
N THR A 108 -2.58 -15.78 -11.43
CA THR A 108 -1.94 -16.92 -10.80
C THR A 108 -2.71 -18.23 -10.97
N GLY A 109 -3.98 -18.14 -11.32
CA GLY A 109 -4.82 -19.32 -11.37
C GLY A 109 -5.38 -19.74 -10.02
N GLN A 110 -5.09 -18.98 -8.96
CA GLN A 110 -5.63 -19.29 -7.64
C GLN A 110 -7.12 -18.94 -7.64
N ARG A 111 -7.92 -19.83 -7.09
CA ARG A 111 -9.37 -19.66 -7.18
C ARG A 111 -9.98 -18.76 -6.13
N GLN A 112 -9.39 -18.70 -4.96
CA GLN A 112 -9.97 -17.94 -3.85
C GLN A 112 -8.88 -17.20 -3.10
N GLY A 113 -9.28 -16.15 -2.41
CA GLY A 113 -8.39 -15.43 -1.51
C GLY A 113 -7.44 -14.49 -2.22
N ASN A 114 -6.48 -14.03 -1.48
CA ASN A 114 -5.48 -13.10 -1.97
C ASN A 114 -4.18 -13.87 -2.21
N PRO A 115 -3.75 -14.00 -3.47
CA PRO A 115 -2.49 -14.69 -3.76
C PRO A 115 -1.26 -14.02 -3.17
N PHE A 116 -1.36 -12.72 -2.84
CA PHE A 116 -0.22 -11.95 -2.34
C PHE A 116 -0.61 -11.27 -1.03
N PRO A 117 -0.75 -12.03 0.05
CA PRO A 117 -1.24 -11.45 1.30
C PRO A 117 -0.26 -10.47 1.93
N LEU A 118 -0.81 -9.49 2.61
CA LEU A 118 -0.03 -8.50 3.32
C LEU A 118 0.63 -9.16 4.52
N VAL A 119 1.93 -8.92 4.69
CA VAL A 119 2.67 -9.45 5.84
C VAL A 119 3.22 -8.35 6.73
N PHE A 120 3.21 -7.12 6.27
CA PHE A 120 3.69 -6.00 7.08
C PHE A 120 3.11 -4.70 6.54
N GLU A 121 2.70 -3.81 7.44
CA GLU A 121 2.37 -2.45 7.05
C GLU A 121 2.89 -1.48 8.10
N GLY A 122 3.36 -0.33 7.63
CA GLY A 122 3.91 0.68 8.51
C GLY A 122 4.16 1.96 7.76
N GLU A 123 4.82 2.90 8.40
CA GLU A 123 5.15 4.15 7.75
C GLU A 123 6.58 4.56 8.08
N LEU A 124 7.19 5.25 7.14
CA LEU A 124 8.53 5.75 7.30
C LEU A 124 8.48 7.27 7.17
N LEU A 125 9.28 7.95 7.96
CA LEU A 125 9.32 9.40 7.93
C LEU A 125 10.59 9.86 7.25
N PRO A 126 10.49 10.64 6.17
CA PRO A 126 11.68 11.15 5.52
C PRO A 126 12.46 12.05 6.47
N GLN A 127 13.77 11.99 6.39
CA GLN A 127 14.65 12.77 7.26
C GLN A 127 15.29 13.93 6.53
#